data_a7dfa29f38dd046fa29951280b76ffb5
#
_entry.id   a7dfa29f38dd046fa29951280b76ffb5
#
_cell.length_a   1.000
_cell.length_b   1.000
_cell.length_c   1.000
_cell.angle_alpha   90.00
_cell.angle_beta   90.00
_cell.angle_gamma   90.00
#
_symmetry.space_group_name_H-M   'P 1'
#
loop_
_entity.id
_entity.type
_entity.pdbx_description
1 polymer ?
#
loop_
_entity_poly.entity_id
_entity_poly.type
_entity_poly.pdbx_seq_one_letter_code
_entity_poly.pdbx_strand_id
1 'polypeptide(L)'
;MPTDDRGVGLIEVVITALVGSVILTVVASVFITTLQSAATTRDRDFATGRVQAISTSLSTAVRTADAVSASSTIARVRIPTGTDSWECHAWAVVDLTTGIGSGATEAADGDAELRTLTYAPLTDPSDATPQPDLTWGALTDRVDQATNDADVPQPYFSLDGERLTWHLAVVATEDENLSDGATAQVSGSAVARGVSETTASEEAARCW
;
A
#
# COMPACT_ATOMS: atom_id res chain seq x y z
N MET A 1 -40.68 3.56 65.64
CA MET A 1 -40.80 3.49 64.11
C MET A 1 -40.62 2.04 63.77
N PRO A 2 -41.65 1.32 63.27
CA PRO A 2 -41.45 -0.03 62.80
C PRO A 2 -40.70 -0.02 61.51
N THR A 3 -39.54 -0.67 61.44
CA THR A 3 -38.83 -1.01 60.24
C THR A 3 -39.61 -2.15 59.55
N ASP A 4 -40.18 -1.82 58.41
CA ASP A 4 -40.93 -2.76 57.58
C ASP A 4 -39.92 -3.65 56.83
N ASP A 5 -39.42 -4.71 57.48
CA ASP A 5 -38.52 -5.71 56.90
C ASP A 5 -39.35 -6.62 55.96
N ARG A 6 -39.71 -6.08 54.79
CA ARG A 6 -40.25 -6.89 53.70
C ARG A 6 -39.09 -7.66 53.06
N GLY A 7 -39.01 -8.94 53.41
CA GLY A 7 -38.06 -9.85 52.80
C GLY A 7 -38.31 -9.90 51.27
N VAL A 8 -37.25 -9.70 50.51
CA VAL A 8 -37.28 -9.83 49.03
C VAL A 8 -37.74 -11.23 48.66
N GLY A 9 -38.85 -11.32 47.95
CA GLY A 9 -39.40 -12.62 47.53
C GLY A 9 -38.48 -13.29 46.50
N LEU A 10 -38.37 -14.61 46.57
CA LEU A 10 -37.54 -15.40 45.64
C LEU A 10 -37.88 -15.10 44.17
N ILE A 11 -39.15 -14.83 43.85
CA ILE A 11 -39.60 -14.46 42.50
C ILE A 11 -39.07 -13.10 42.04
N GLU A 12 -38.91 -12.14 42.96
CA GLU A 12 -38.40 -10.81 42.67
C GLU A 12 -36.91 -10.87 42.27
N VAL A 13 -36.13 -11.72 42.96
CA VAL A 13 -34.72 -11.98 42.61
C VAL A 13 -34.60 -12.63 41.22
N VAL A 14 -35.47 -13.60 40.91
CA VAL A 14 -35.44 -14.26 39.63
C VAL A 14 -35.79 -13.30 38.49
N ILE A 15 -36.82 -12.48 38.67
CA ILE A 15 -37.22 -11.49 37.65
C ILE A 15 -36.11 -10.44 37.47
N THR A 16 -35.52 -9.96 38.53
CA THR A 16 -34.44 -8.98 38.46
C THR A 16 -33.20 -9.55 37.77
N ALA A 17 -32.85 -10.80 38.08
CA ALA A 17 -31.73 -11.49 37.40
C ALA A 17 -32.02 -11.69 35.91
N LEU A 18 -33.25 -12.05 35.51
CA LEU A 18 -33.64 -12.23 34.14
C LEU A 18 -33.57 -10.90 33.35
N VAL A 19 -34.17 -9.84 33.87
CA VAL A 19 -34.12 -8.51 33.25
C VAL A 19 -32.69 -8.01 33.19
N GLY A 20 -31.89 -8.16 34.24
CA GLY A 20 -30.50 -7.79 34.28
C GLY A 20 -29.65 -8.52 33.23
N SER A 21 -29.89 -9.83 33.02
CA SER A 21 -29.19 -10.62 32.01
C SER A 21 -29.49 -10.16 30.58
N VAL A 22 -30.74 -9.79 30.29
CA VAL A 22 -31.17 -9.29 28.98
C VAL A 22 -30.48 -7.93 28.71
N ILE A 23 -30.50 -7.03 29.68
CA ILE A 23 -29.83 -5.71 29.55
C ILE A 23 -28.33 -5.89 29.33
N LEU A 24 -27.70 -6.77 30.12
CA LEU A 24 -26.27 -7.03 29.99
C LEU A 24 -25.90 -7.58 28.61
N THR A 25 -26.72 -8.49 28.06
CA THR A 25 -26.53 -9.06 26.73
C THR A 25 -26.61 -7.98 25.64
N VAL A 26 -27.59 -7.08 25.74
CA VAL A 26 -27.71 -5.96 24.79
C VAL A 26 -26.52 -5.03 24.86
N VAL A 27 -26.09 -4.66 26.08
CA VAL A 27 -24.91 -3.79 26.27
C VAL A 27 -23.66 -4.46 25.75
N ALA A 28 -23.46 -5.75 26.04
CA ALA A 28 -22.30 -6.51 25.54
C ALA A 28 -22.30 -6.59 24.00
N SER A 29 -23.45 -6.83 23.36
CA SER A 29 -23.52 -6.88 21.89
C SER A 29 -23.18 -5.54 21.24
N VAL A 30 -23.68 -4.42 21.77
CA VAL A 30 -23.35 -3.07 21.29
C VAL A 30 -21.86 -2.80 21.45
N PHE A 31 -21.29 -3.19 22.58
CA PHE A 31 -19.86 -2.99 22.84
C PHE A 31 -18.98 -3.78 21.87
N ILE A 32 -19.29 -5.05 21.63
CA ILE A 32 -18.56 -5.88 20.67
C ILE A 32 -18.66 -5.30 19.25
N THR A 33 -19.86 -4.91 18.81
CA THR A 33 -20.05 -4.30 17.48
C THR A 33 -19.27 -3.00 17.33
N THR A 34 -19.21 -2.19 18.38
CA THR A 34 -18.45 -0.94 18.38
C THR A 34 -16.94 -1.19 18.26
N LEU A 35 -16.43 -2.19 18.99
CA LEU A 35 -15.01 -2.57 18.89
C LEU A 35 -14.65 -3.07 17.50
N GLN A 36 -15.49 -3.92 16.88
CA GLN A 36 -15.27 -4.42 15.53
C GLN A 36 -15.28 -3.27 14.50
N SER A 37 -16.26 -2.37 14.61
CA SER A 37 -16.33 -1.19 13.74
C SER A 37 -15.11 -0.28 13.88
N ALA A 38 -14.62 -0.09 15.12
CA ALA A 38 -13.42 0.71 15.37
C ALA A 38 -12.16 0.06 14.77
N ALA A 39 -12.02 -1.26 14.86
CA ALA A 39 -10.92 -1.99 14.23
C ALA A 39 -10.94 -1.82 12.69
N THR A 40 -12.09 -2.07 12.05
CA THR A 40 -12.24 -1.91 10.59
C THR A 40 -11.94 -0.48 10.12
N THR A 41 -12.35 0.53 10.90
CA THR A 41 -12.07 1.94 10.56
C THR A 41 -10.56 2.21 10.64
N ARG A 42 -9.90 1.72 11.69
CA ARG A 42 -8.45 1.88 11.88
C ARG A 42 -7.67 1.24 10.73
N ASP A 43 -8.05 0.04 10.30
CA ASP A 43 -7.39 -0.66 9.20
C ASP A 43 -7.53 0.12 7.88
N ARG A 44 -8.71 0.66 7.60
CA ARG A 44 -8.92 1.53 6.42
C ARG A 44 -8.10 2.81 6.48
N ASP A 45 -8.05 3.46 7.62
CA ASP A 45 -7.26 4.68 7.79
C ASP A 45 -5.77 4.39 7.60
N PHE A 46 -5.29 3.28 8.10
CA PHE A 46 -3.90 2.85 7.95
C PHE A 46 -3.55 2.54 6.48
N ALA A 47 -4.39 1.75 5.78
CA ALA A 47 -4.23 1.47 4.35
C ALA A 47 -4.22 2.77 3.53
N THR A 48 -5.20 3.65 3.78
CA THR A 48 -5.32 4.93 3.07
C THR A 48 -4.11 5.82 3.31
N GLY A 49 -3.60 5.89 4.54
CA GLY A 49 -2.42 6.67 4.88
C GLY A 49 -1.16 6.15 4.15
N ARG A 50 -0.93 4.85 4.12
CA ARG A 50 0.19 4.23 3.39
C ARG A 50 0.11 4.52 1.90
N VAL A 51 -1.04 4.29 1.30
CA VAL A 51 -1.29 4.54 -0.13
C VAL A 51 -1.04 5.99 -0.51
N GLN A 52 -1.50 6.95 0.29
CA GLN A 52 -1.25 8.37 0.05
C GLN A 52 0.23 8.73 0.15
N ALA A 53 0.95 8.16 1.12
CA ALA A 53 2.38 8.36 1.27
C ALA A 53 3.15 7.84 0.04
N ILE A 54 2.82 6.64 -0.45
CA ILE A 54 3.41 6.05 -1.65
C ILE A 54 3.11 6.92 -2.88
N SER A 55 1.86 7.29 -3.09
CA SER A 55 1.44 8.13 -4.22
C SER A 55 2.12 9.50 -4.21
N THR A 56 2.28 10.11 -3.04
CA THR A 56 2.98 11.38 -2.88
C THR A 56 4.47 11.23 -3.20
N SER A 57 5.11 10.15 -2.72
CA SER A 57 6.51 9.83 -3.01
C SER A 57 6.74 9.65 -4.51
N LEU A 58 5.95 8.79 -5.17
CA LEU A 58 5.99 8.57 -6.62
C LEU A 58 5.78 9.87 -7.39
N SER A 59 4.72 10.60 -7.07
CA SER A 59 4.40 11.86 -7.75
C SER A 59 5.51 12.89 -7.62
N THR A 60 6.11 13.02 -6.44
CA THR A 60 7.22 13.95 -6.19
C THR A 60 8.45 13.54 -6.97
N ALA A 61 8.83 12.28 -6.91
CA ALA A 61 10.00 11.75 -7.60
C ALA A 61 9.86 11.91 -9.13
N VAL A 62 8.72 11.52 -9.70
CA VAL A 62 8.48 11.66 -11.14
C VAL A 62 8.51 13.13 -11.59
N ARG A 63 7.92 14.03 -10.82
CA ARG A 63 7.91 15.47 -11.17
C ARG A 63 9.27 16.12 -11.10
N THR A 64 10.20 15.58 -10.33
CA THR A 64 11.57 16.09 -10.22
C THR A 64 12.52 15.35 -11.16
N ALA A 65 12.09 14.25 -11.75
CA ALA A 65 12.87 13.43 -12.65
C ALA A 65 13.11 14.12 -14.00
N ASP A 66 14.27 13.86 -14.57
CA ASP A 66 14.63 14.21 -15.95
C ASP A 66 14.46 13.02 -16.92
N ALA A 67 14.34 11.81 -16.38
CA ALA A 67 14.02 10.63 -17.19
C ALA A 67 13.16 9.65 -16.37
N VAL A 68 12.29 8.92 -17.04
CA VAL A 68 11.39 7.92 -16.46
C VAL A 68 11.32 6.69 -17.35
N SER A 69 11.26 5.52 -16.71
CA SER A 69 11.06 4.22 -17.38
C SER A 69 10.10 3.39 -16.55
N ALA A 70 9.21 2.64 -17.18
CA ALA A 70 8.33 1.72 -16.47
C ALA A 70 8.03 0.47 -17.30
N SER A 71 7.82 -0.62 -16.57
CA SER A 71 7.14 -1.82 -17.02
C SER A 71 5.86 -2.02 -16.18
N SER A 72 5.15 -3.12 -16.37
CA SER A 72 3.94 -3.39 -15.59
C SER A 72 4.17 -3.49 -14.07
N THR A 73 5.37 -3.86 -13.64
CA THR A 73 5.73 -4.15 -12.24
C THR A 73 6.83 -3.27 -11.68
N ILE A 74 7.52 -2.49 -12.50
CA ILE A 74 8.68 -1.68 -12.08
C ILE A 74 8.55 -0.28 -12.67
N ALA A 75 8.77 0.73 -11.85
CA ALA A 75 8.98 2.11 -12.27
C ALA A 75 10.36 2.59 -11.84
N ARG A 76 11.06 3.30 -12.71
CA ARG A 76 12.38 3.90 -12.44
C ARG A 76 12.37 5.35 -12.86
N VAL A 77 13.04 6.17 -12.08
CA VAL A 77 13.24 7.59 -12.40
C VAL A 77 14.68 7.97 -12.15
N ARG A 78 15.18 8.92 -12.95
CA ARG A 78 16.46 9.59 -12.75
C ARG A 78 16.18 11.01 -12.26
N ILE A 79 16.76 11.36 -11.13
CA ILE A 79 16.54 12.65 -10.47
C ILE A 79 17.85 13.42 -10.45
N PRO A 80 17.91 14.64 -11.02
CA PRO A 80 19.08 15.50 -10.90
C PRO A 80 19.24 15.98 -9.45
N THR A 81 20.42 15.77 -8.88
CA THR A 81 20.76 16.18 -7.50
C THR A 81 21.67 17.40 -7.46
N GLY A 82 22.18 17.82 -8.62
CA GLY A 82 23.06 18.99 -8.75
C GLY A 82 23.54 19.18 -10.18
N THR A 83 24.57 19.96 -10.36
CA THR A 83 25.23 20.08 -11.66
C THR A 83 26.01 18.81 -11.94
N ASP A 84 25.64 18.09 -13.00
CA ASP A 84 26.25 16.84 -13.45
C ASP A 84 26.20 15.68 -12.41
N SER A 85 25.20 15.69 -11.55
CA SER A 85 24.97 14.62 -10.59
C SER A 85 23.51 14.18 -10.59
N TRP A 86 23.30 12.85 -10.53
CA TRP A 86 21.99 12.23 -10.58
C TRP A 86 21.87 11.12 -9.54
N GLU A 87 20.66 10.80 -9.20
CA GLU A 87 20.29 9.69 -8.35
C GLU A 87 19.18 8.90 -9.02
N CYS A 88 19.26 7.59 -8.93
CA CYS A 88 18.28 6.69 -9.50
C CYS A 88 17.34 6.18 -8.40
N HIS A 89 16.05 6.34 -8.60
CA HIS A 89 15.03 5.76 -7.74
C HIS A 89 14.24 4.73 -8.51
N ALA A 90 13.96 3.61 -7.88
CA ALA A 90 13.15 2.55 -8.44
C ALA A 90 12.10 2.07 -7.44
N TRP A 91 10.93 1.72 -7.95
CA TRP A 91 9.86 1.05 -7.24
C TRP A 91 9.52 -0.21 -7.99
N ALA A 92 9.34 -1.29 -7.27
CA ALA A 92 9.00 -2.57 -7.88
C ALA A 92 8.02 -3.34 -6.99
N VAL A 93 7.11 -4.03 -7.63
CA VAL A 93 6.28 -5.04 -6.99
C VAL A 93 7.05 -6.35 -7.02
N VAL A 94 7.33 -6.90 -5.86
CA VAL A 94 8.13 -8.12 -5.66
C VAL A 94 7.23 -9.18 -5.05
N ASP A 95 7.16 -10.32 -5.70
CA ASP A 95 6.46 -11.51 -5.21
C ASP A 95 7.30 -12.15 -4.08
N LEU A 96 6.70 -12.36 -2.93
CA LEU A 96 7.37 -12.92 -1.75
C LEU A 96 7.71 -14.40 -1.90
N THR A 97 6.99 -15.12 -2.75
CA THR A 97 7.20 -16.56 -2.95
C THR A 97 8.41 -16.85 -3.84
N THR A 98 8.64 -16.00 -4.83
CA THR A 98 9.75 -16.16 -5.79
C THR A 98 10.94 -15.26 -5.45
N GLY A 99 10.74 -14.22 -4.66
CA GLY A 99 11.78 -13.24 -4.31
C GLY A 99 12.25 -12.38 -5.49
N ILE A 100 11.60 -12.47 -6.63
CA ILE A 100 11.96 -11.79 -7.87
C ILE A 100 10.83 -10.82 -8.20
N GLY A 101 11.19 -9.62 -8.65
CA GLY A 101 10.23 -8.72 -9.28
C GLY A 101 9.66 -9.42 -10.51
N SER A 102 8.59 -10.14 -10.33
CA SER A 102 8.04 -10.92 -11.41
C SER A 102 7.44 -9.98 -12.45
N GLY A 103 7.84 -10.17 -13.71
CA GLY A 103 7.06 -9.71 -14.86
C GLY A 103 5.74 -10.48 -14.96
N ALA A 104 5.33 -11.13 -13.89
CA ALA A 104 4.14 -11.94 -13.82
C ALA A 104 2.92 -11.04 -13.68
N THR A 105 2.05 -11.17 -14.65
CA THR A 105 0.67 -10.70 -14.67
C THR A 105 -0.21 -11.37 -13.61
N GLU A 106 0.37 -12.18 -12.74
CA GLU A 106 -0.29 -12.98 -11.72
C GLU A 106 0.64 -13.07 -10.49
N ALA A 107 0.78 -11.97 -9.73
CA ALA A 107 1.10 -12.15 -8.33
C ALA A 107 -0.10 -12.86 -7.72
N ALA A 108 0.09 -14.07 -7.23
CA ALA A 108 -0.94 -14.80 -6.51
C ALA A 108 -1.46 -13.92 -5.37
N ASP A 109 -2.77 -13.95 -5.17
CA ASP A 109 -3.51 -13.12 -4.22
C ASP A 109 -2.73 -12.80 -2.93
N GLY A 110 -2.28 -11.55 -2.79
CA GLY A 110 -1.80 -11.00 -1.53
C GLY A 110 -0.35 -11.30 -1.13
N ASP A 111 0.45 -11.95 -1.95
CA ASP A 111 1.85 -12.30 -1.62
C ASP A 111 2.88 -11.38 -2.30
N ALA A 112 2.49 -10.17 -2.68
CA ALA A 112 3.39 -9.20 -3.28
C ALA A 112 3.59 -7.98 -2.37
N GLU A 113 4.81 -7.43 -2.39
CA GLU A 113 5.18 -6.20 -1.70
C GLU A 113 5.62 -5.12 -2.68
N LEU A 114 5.29 -3.88 -2.40
CA LEU A 114 5.89 -2.74 -3.07
C LEU A 114 7.21 -2.40 -2.38
N ARG A 115 8.30 -2.48 -3.12
CA ARG A 115 9.65 -2.19 -2.64
C ARG A 115 10.28 -1.03 -3.38
N THR A 116 11.27 -0.40 -2.78
CA THR A 116 12.00 0.73 -3.35
C THR A 116 13.49 0.56 -3.19
N LEU A 117 14.23 1.10 -4.16
CA LEU A 117 15.67 1.20 -4.13
C LEU A 117 16.11 2.57 -4.63
N THR A 118 17.08 3.14 -3.93
CA THR A 118 17.83 4.32 -4.39
C THR A 118 19.25 3.89 -4.66
N TYR A 119 19.80 4.25 -5.82
CA TYR A 119 21.14 3.85 -6.24
C TYR A 119 21.81 4.92 -7.11
N ALA A 120 23.12 4.86 -7.17
CA ALA A 120 23.89 5.74 -8.05
C ALA A 120 23.68 5.35 -9.52
N PRO A 121 23.75 6.29 -10.45
CA PRO A 121 23.70 5.98 -11.88
C PRO A 121 24.78 4.96 -12.28
N LEU A 122 24.44 4.15 -13.27
CA LEU A 122 25.35 3.18 -13.87
C LEU A 122 26.38 3.95 -14.72
N THR A 123 27.65 3.80 -14.41
CA THR A 123 28.74 4.51 -15.10
C THR A 123 29.35 3.71 -16.23
N ASP A 124 29.24 2.38 -16.18
CA ASP A 124 29.72 1.50 -17.24
C ASP A 124 28.51 0.94 -18.02
N PRO A 125 28.56 0.95 -19.39
CA PRO A 125 27.51 0.33 -20.21
C PRO A 125 27.30 -1.17 -19.94
N SER A 126 28.30 -1.84 -19.34
CA SER A 126 28.22 -3.25 -18.96
C SER A 126 27.58 -3.49 -17.58
N ASP A 127 27.40 -2.42 -16.79
CA ASP A 127 26.75 -2.54 -15.48
C ASP A 127 25.30 -3.00 -15.63
N ALA A 128 24.97 -4.05 -14.89
CA ALA A 128 23.60 -4.54 -14.87
C ALA A 128 22.69 -3.60 -14.06
N THR A 129 21.55 -3.27 -14.64
CA THR A 129 20.49 -2.57 -13.90
C THR A 129 20.07 -3.39 -12.68
N PRO A 130 20.00 -2.79 -11.47
CA PRO A 130 19.53 -3.49 -10.29
C PRO A 130 18.18 -4.17 -10.53
N GLN A 131 18.15 -5.47 -10.29
CA GLN A 131 16.91 -6.23 -10.40
C GLN A 131 16.17 -6.20 -9.07
N PRO A 132 14.83 -6.09 -9.09
CA PRO A 132 14.04 -6.10 -7.88
C PRO A 132 14.19 -7.42 -7.14
N ASP A 133 14.47 -7.33 -5.85
CA ASP A 133 14.56 -8.48 -4.95
C ASP A 133 14.14 -8.10 -3.52
N LEU A 134 14.21 -9.06 -2.62
CA LEU A 134 13.84 -8.88 -1.22
C LEU A 134 14.84 -8.02 -0.42
N THR A 135 15.96 -7.60 -1.00
CA THR A 135 16.92 -6.70 -0.34
C THR A 135 16.52 -5.22 -0.48
N TRP A 136 15.64 -4.90 -1.41
CA TRP A 136 15.08 -3.56 -1.55
C TRP A 136 14.24 -3.19 -0.32
N GLY A 137 14.16 -1.91 0.00
CA GLY A 137 13.37 -1.43 1.13
C GLY A 137 11.87 -1.64 0.89
N ALA A 138 11.18 -2.33 1.82
CA ALA A 138 9.73 -2.50 1.75
C ALA A 138 9.01 -1.19 2.04
N LEU A 139 8.06 -0.81 1.19
CA LEU A 139 7.15 0.33 1.40
C LEU A 139 5.79 -0.12 1.92
N THR A 140 5.36 -1.33 1.53
CA THR A 140 4.13 -1.94 2.01
C THR A 140 4.25 -3.44 1.98
N ASP A 141 3.58 -4.08 2.92
CA ASP A 141 3.69 -5.52 3.16
C ASP A 141 2.78 -6.34 2.24
N ARG A 142 1.73 -5.74 1.68
CA ARG A 142 0.78 -6.42 0.77
C ARG A 142 0.25 -5.43 -0.25
N VAL A 143 0.48 -5.79 -1.52
CA VAL A 143 0.03 -5.00 -2.67
C VAL A 143 -0.63 -5.92 -3.68
N ASP A 144 -1.83 -5.57 -4.08
CA ASP A 144 -2.58 -6.23 -5.15
C ASP A 144 -2.73 -5.31 -6.35
N GLN A 145 -3.14 -5.90 -7.48
CA GLN A 145 -3.52 -5.12 -8.65
C GLN A 145 -4.84 -4.38 -8.38
N ALA A 146 -4.82 -3.08 -8.60
CA ALA A 146 -6.06 -2.33 -8.64
C ALA A 146 -6.88 -2.74 -9.86
N THR A 147 -8.19 -2.84 -9.71
CA THR A 147 -9.11 -3.11 -10.83
C THR A 147 -9.77 -1.82 -11.30
N ASN A 148 -10.15 -1.78 -12.58
CA ASN A 148 -10.99 -0.71 -13.10
C ASN A 148 -12.49 -0.97 -12.80
N ASP A 149 -13.37 -0.06 -13.24
CA ASP A 149 -14.83 -0.17 -13.06
C ASP A 149 -15.46 -1.44 -13.68
N ALA A 150 -14.71 -2.15 -14.52
CA ALA A 150 -15.14 -3.41 -15.15
C ALA A 150 -14.46 -4.63 -14.51
N ASP A 151 -13.91 -4.50 -13.31
CA ASP A 151 -13.15 -5.52 -12.57
C ASP A 151 -11.96 -6.11 -13.34
N VAL A 152 -11.39 -5.33 -14.28
CA VAL A 152 -10.21 -5.74 -15.03
C VAL A 152 -8.95 -5.28 -14.30
N PRO A 153 -8.01 -6.19 -13.97
CA PRO A 153 -6.75 -5.83 -13.35
C PRO A 153 -5.96 -4.83 -14.18
N GLN A 154 -5.45 -3.80 -13.52
CA GLN A 154 -4.61 -2.78 -14.15
C GLN A 154 -3.13 -3.06 -13.87
N PRO A 155 -2.21 -2.75 -14.80
CA PRO A 155 -0.79 -2.85 -14.51
C PRO A 155 -0.45 -1.93 -13.33
N TYR A 156 0.45 -2.37 -12.45
CA TYR A 156 0.89 -1.54 -11.31
C TYR A 156 1.47 -0.21 -11.78
N PHE A 157 2.25 -0.27 -12.86
CA PHE A 157 2.81 0.92 -13.50
C PHE A 157 2.59 0.86 -15.00
N SER A 158 2.38 2.01 -15.60
CA SER A 158 2.34 2.18 -17.07
C SER A 158 2.95 3.51 -17.45
N LEU A 159 3.60 3.55 -18.59
CA LEU A 159 4.26 4.74 -19.13
C LEU A 159 3.66 5.09 -20.48
N ASP A 160 3.20 6.32 -20.63
CA ASP A 160 2.74 6.90 -21.88
C ASP A 160 3.51 8.20 -22.13
N GLY A 161 4.51 8.11 -23.05
CA GLY A 161 5.50 9.18 -23.19
C GLY A 161 6.24 9.42 -21.88
N GLU A 162 6.08 10.60 -21.31
CA GLU A 162 6.71 11.03 -20.05
C GLU A 162 5.77 10.90 -18.84
N ARG A 163 4.55 10.42 -19.06
CA ARG A 163 3.55 10.26 -18.04
C ARG A 163 3.63 8.87 -17.44
N LEU A 164 4.10 8.78 -16.22
CA LEU A 164 3.97 7.58 -15.40
C LEU A 164 2.59 7.56 -14.76
N THR A 165 1.88 6.46 -14.90
CA THR A 165 0.63 6.17 -14.20
C THR A 165 0.83 4.95 -13.31
N TRP A 166 0.24 4.96 -12.12
CA TRP A 166 0.27 3.84 -11.20
C TRP A 166 -1.12 3.50 -10.68
N HIS A 167 -1.34 2.19 -10.49
CA HIS A 167 -2.58 1.61 -9.97
C HIS A 167 -2.21 0.59 -8.91
N LEU A 168 -2.42 0.93 -7.64
CA LEU A 168 -2.02 0.12 -6.50
C LEU A 168 -3.23 -0.14 -5.61
N ALA A 169 -3.39 -1.37 -5.18
CA ALA A 169 -4.32 -1.76 -4.13
C ALA A 169 -3.49 -2.24 -2.93
N VAL A 170 -3.61 -1.55 -1.80
CA VAL A 170 -2.92 -1.94 -0.56
C VAL A 170 -3.91 -2.62 0.35
N VAL A 171 -3.57 -3.82 0.76
CA VAL A 171 -4.39 -4.59 1.70
C VAL A 171 -3.90 -4.32 3.11
N ALA A 172 -4.79 -3.81 3.95
CA ALA A 172 -4.50 -3.61 5.37
C ALA A 172 -4.99 -4.80 6.15
N THR A 173 -4.09 -5.71 6.49
CA THR A 173 -4.36 -6.72 7.52
C THR A 173 -3.11 -6.90 8.36
N GLU A 174 -3.21 -6.64 9.66
CA GLU A 174 -2.26 -7.16 10.63
C GLU A 174 -2.56 -8.62 10.99
N ASP A 175 -3.74 -9.15 10.62
CA ASP A 175 -4.18 -10.51 10.94
C ASP A 175 -4.14 -11.38 9.68
N GLU A 176 -3.24 -12.35 9.65
CA GLU A 176 -3.11 -13.38 8.61
C GLU A 176 -4.38 -14.24 8.42
N ASN A 177 -5.34 -14.14 9.33
CA ASN A 177 -6.58 -14.92 9.32
C ASN A 177 -7.81 -14.21 8.75
N LEU A 178 -7.68 -12.93 8.38
CA LEU A 178 -8.79 -12.19 7.76
C LEU A 178 -8.55 -12.11 6.25
N SER A 179 -9.13 -13.04 5.52
CA SER A 179 -9.16 -13.06 4.05
C SER A 179 -9.84 -11.82 3.43
N ASP A 180 -10.55 -11.03 4.23
CA ASP A 180 -11.27 -9.82 3.82
C ASP A 180 -10.68 -8.55 4.42
N GLY A 181 -9.36 -8.35 4.31
CA GLY A 181 -8.73 -7.11 4.72
C GLY A 181 -9.29 -5.91 3.97
N ALA A 182 -9.41 -4.77 4.67
CA ALA A 182 -9.81 -3.53 4.02
C ALA A 182 -8.78 -3.14 2.96
N THR A 183 -9.17 -3.18 1.69
CA THR A 183 -8.31 -2.78 0.57
C THR A 183 -8.50 -1.30 0.28
N ALA A 184 -7.42 -0.55 0.24
CA ALA A 184 -7.40 0.82 -0.24
C ALA A 184 -6.77 0.87 -1.63
N GLN A 185 -7.51 1.31 -2.64
CA GLN A 185 -7.01 1.49 -3.99
C GLN A 185 -6.57 2.94 -4.21
N VAL A 186 -5.45 3.12 -4.91
CA VAL A 186 -5.00 4.42 -5.40
C VAL A 186 -4.58 4.32 -6.85
N SER A 187 -5.06 5.27 -7.62
CA SER A 187 -4.57 5.55 -8.96
C SER A 187 -4.02 6.96 -9.00
N GLY A 188 -2.88 7.12 -9.64
CA GLY A 188 -2.27 8.42 -9.80
C GLY A 188 -1.44 8.50 -11.06
N SER A 189 -1.14 9.71 -11.48
CA SER A 189 -0.21 9.94 -12.59
C SER A 189 0.62 11.19 -12.35
N ALA A 190 1.84 11.18 -12.89
CA ALA A 190 2.71 12.34 -12.91
C ALA A 190 3.50 12.37 -14.22
N VAL A 191 3.94 13.54 -14.61
CA VAL A 191 4.73 13.78 -15.81
C VAL A 191 6.12 14.23 -15.38
N ALA A 192 7.15 13.60 -15.91
CA ALA A 192 8.54 14.04 -15.70
C ALA A 192 8.76 15.41 -16.34
N ARG A 193 9.47 16.31 -15.64
CA ARG A 193 9.58 17.71 -16.06
C ARG A 193 10.74 18.01 -16.99
N GLY A 194 11.62 17.08 -17.18
CA GLY A 194 12.90 17.42 -17.75
C GLY A 194 13.41 16.49 -18.82
N VAL A 195 12.58 16.04 -19.74
CA VAL A 195 13.15 15.44 -20.93
C VAL A 195 13.81 16.54 -21.74
N SER A 196 15.03 16.85 -21.37
CA SER A 196 15.93 17.53 -22.27
C SER A 196 16.18 16.54 -23.42
N GLU A 197 15.64 16.86 -24.59
CA GLU A 197 16.08 16.19 -25.80
C GLU A 197 17.61 16.30 -25.85
N THR A 198 18.23 15.24 -25.44
CA THR A 198 19.54 14.76 -25.84
C THR A 198 20.62 15.80 -26.15
N THR A 199 21.57 15.89 -25.31
CA THR A 199 22.94 16.11 -25.77
C THR A 199 23.87 15.15 -25.04
N ALA A 200 24.85 14.65 -25.74
CA ALA A 200 25.98 13.75 -25.45
C ALA A 200 26.45 13.44 -24.01
N SER A 201 25.81 13.95 -22.97
CA SER A 201 26.03 13.57 -21.56
C SER A 201 25.11 12.42 -21.08
N GLU A 202 24.21 11.92 -21.95
CA GLU A 202 23.31 10.81 -21.63
C GLU A 202 24.04 9.47 -21.41
N GLU A 203 25.25 9.35 -21.95
CA GLU A 203 26.07 8.16 -21.79
C GLU A 203 26.68 8.06 -20.37
N ALA A 204 26.70 9.16 -19.63
CA ALA A 204 27.39 9.25 -18.34
C ALA A 204 26.52 8.92 -17.12
N ALA A 205 25.19 8.85 -17.23
CA ALA A 205 24.32 8.64 -16.06
C ALA A 205 23.07 7.85 -16.42
N ARG A 206 23.23 6.53 -16.62
CA ARG A 206 22.10 5.63 -16.87
C ARG A 206 21.54 5.07 -15.57
N CYS A 207 20.22 4.96 -15.50
CA CYS A 207 19.53 4.26 -14.43
C CYS A 207 18.97 2.88 -14.87
N TRP A 208 18.99 2.61 -16.19
CA TRP A 208 18.50 1.34 -16.78
C TRP A 208 19.13 1.07 -18.14
#